data_0469ed5d91ceaea3ba96dc345ac99880
#
_entry.id   0469ed5d91ceaea3ba96dc345ac99880
#
_cell.length_a   1.000
_cell.length_b   1.000
_cell.length_c   1.000
_cell.angle_alpha   90.00
_cell.angle_beta   90.00
_cell.angle_gamma   90.00
#
_symmetry.space_group_name_H-M   'P 1'
#
loop_
_entity.id
_entity.type
_entity.pdbx_description
1 polymer ?
#
loop_
_entity_poly.entity_id
_entity_poly.type
_entity_poly.pdbx_seq_one_letter_code
_entity_poly.pdbx_strand_id
1 'polypeptide(L)'
;AMSSFMHFPICATYCTLSTFLLRALGYDDGAGDFTFAASLDKAVEIGMMTRASADCILQKQYALYRGDLVDLSVSALTTPLADGSATLAESLAKKGVFTWEEGRAQGLIGGGQEAYVHSSLRNTGAPKPEQSASSGAVSRVTKTYALPSGSVSADVITVDTSAPGVSVRAAMVNQKLGASAPFSSIVSASGADVIVNANFFAAYSGQDKFPVGHVMADGTFLYGVSGLTSFGFTGSGAVYVGRPAVFFYVRGGGNSWACYEMNSKTQGSDLSVVYTPAFGGSVPIKIDGTATTVAGGVITDVRTVTAGETVAIPADGYVMVFGNDFTSTSWYREPAVGTSVTLTPGLTDSDTSGFPMEEITAMVSGGPRLVENGAICTTLEPGFQEARFTSAVTSRTALGKLADGKLVIASTGSASIQQLRELMLQLGCVEAVNLDGGGSTALAYQGKLIRSPGRELTTTLQIFTH
;
A
#
# COMPACT_ATOMS: atom_id res chain seq x y z
N ALA A 1 -31.05 29.37 -13.48
CA ALA A 1 -29.70 29.79 -13.20
C ALA A 1 -28.84 28.51 -13.09
N MET A 2 -28.09 28.21 -14.15
CA MET A 2 -27.20 27.05 -14.24
C MET A 2 -25.95 27.35 -13.42
N SER A 3 -25.69 26.54 -12.40
CA SER A 3 -24.42 26.51 -11.68
C SER A 3 -23.41 25.76 -12.54
N SER A 4 -22.55 26.48 -13.21
CA SER A 4 -21.37 25.97 -13.91
C SER A 4 -20.34 25.56 -12.87
N PHE A 5 -20.23 24.25 -12.55
CA PHE A 5 -19.06 23.72 -11.88
C PHE A 5 -17.90 23.75 -12.89
N MET A 6 -17.04 24.73 -12.77
CA MET A 6 -15.76 24.76 -13.49
C MET A 6 -14.94 23.54 -13.03
N HIS A 7 -14.72 22.61 -13.95
CA HIS A 7 -13.66 21.60 -13.84
C HIS A 7 -12.32 22.37 -13.93
N PHE A 8 -11.68 22.61 -12.80
CA PHE A 8 -10.29 23.03 -12.82
C PHE A 8 -9.43 21.84 -13.27
N PRO A 9 -8.57 21.98 -14.26
CA PRO A 9 -7.62 20.93 -14.62
C PRO A 9 -6.75 20.55 -13.41
N ILE A 10 -6.37 19.30 -13.27
CA ILE A 10 -5.57 18.76 -12.14
C ILE A 10 -4.26 19.56 -11.95
N CYS A 11 -3.66 20.04 -13.03
CA CYS A 11 -2.55 21.00 -12.99
C CYS A 11 -2.90 22.28 -12.18
N ALA A 12 -4.15 22.74 -12.20
CA ALA A 12 -4.56 23.92 -11.46
C ALA A 12 -4.43 23.75 -9.94
N THR A 13 -4.51 22.53 -9.41
CA THR A 13 -4.36 22.25 -7.97
C THR A 13 -2.92 22.41 -7.51
N TYR A 14 -1.95 21.91 -8.25
CA TYR A 14 -0.52 22.13 -7.97
C TYR A 14 -0.13 23.59 -8.20
N CYS A 15 -0.61 24.22 -9.27
CA CYS A 15 -0.39 25.65 -9.52
C CYS A 15 -0.99 26.51 -8.39
N THR A 16 -2.18 26.15 -7.88
CA THR A 16 -2.81 26.84 -6.76
C THR A 16 -1.96 26.77 -5.50
N LEU A 17 -1.52 25.53 -5.11
CA LEU A 17 -0.67 25.36 -3.94
C LEU A 17 0.66 26.08 -4.10
N SER A 18 1.34 25.91 -5.24
CA SER A 18 2.62 26.59 -5.51
C SER A 18 2.48 28.10 -5.46
N THR A 19 1.38 28.66 -5.97
CA THR A 19 1.09 30.10 -5.86
C THR A 19 0.98 30.55 -4.40
N PHE A 20 0.28 29.81 -3.55
CA PHE A 20 0.18 30.14 -2.13
C PHE A 20 1.54 30.06 -1.42
N LEU A 21 2.32 29.03 -1.72
CA LEU A 21 3.66 28.86 -1.13
C LEU A 21 4.64 29.96 -1.60
N LEU A 22 4.61 30.33 -2.88
CA LEU A 22 5.40 31.43 -3.42
C LEU A 22 5.05 32.76 -2.75
N ARG A 23 3.76 33.05 -2.55
CA ARG A 23 3.32 34.23 -1.81
C ARG A 23 3.78 34.21 -0.34
N ALA A 24 3.76 33.04 0.31
CA ALA A 24 4.28 32.88 1.67
C ALA A 24 5.80 33.14 1.74
N LEU A 25 6.53 32.85 0.65
CA LEU A 25 7.95 33.14 0.50
C LEU A 25 8.24 34.60 0.16
N GLY A 26 7.20 35.42 -0.09
CA GLY A 26 7.34 36.86 -0.36
C GLY A 26 7.37 37.25 -1.84
N TYR A 27 7.09 36.29 -2.75
CA TYR A 27 6.90 36.59 -4.18
C TYR A 27 5.46 37.07 -4.43
N ASP A 28 5.29 38.06 -5.33
CA ASP A 28 4.00 38.67 -5.63
C ASP A 28 3.66 38.52 -7.13
N ASP A 29 2.65 37.70 -7.42
CA ASP A 29 2.13 37.51 -8.78
C ASP A 29 1.40 38.78 -9.32
N GLY A 30 0.89 39.64 -8.43
CA GLY A 30 0.34 40.95 -8.80
C GLY A 30 1.41 41.97 -9.18
N ALA A 31 2.61 41.86 -8.60
CA ALA A 31 3.76 42.70 -8.96
C ALA A 31 4.54 42.17 -10.19
N GLY A 32 4.21 40.93 -10.64
CA GLY A 32 4.80 40.35 -11.84
C GLY A 32 5.98 39.40 -11.58
N ASP A 33 6.24 38.99 -10.32
CA ASP A 33 7.31 38.03 -10.00
C ASP A 33 7.09 36.68 -10.66
N PHE A 34 5.83 36.29 -10.88
CA PHE A 34 5.42 35.08 -11.60
C PHE A 34 3.94 35.20 -12.03
N THR A 35 3.46 34.27 -12.84
CA THR A 35 2.03 34.12 -13.14
C THR A 35 1.51 32.81 -12.56
N PHE A 36 0.21 32.71 -12.34
CA PHE A 36 -0.42 31.44 -11.89
C PHE A 36 -0.02 30.25 -12.76
N ALA A 37 -0.04 30.40 -14.08
CA ALA A 37 0.34 29.34 -15.02
C ALA A 37 1.83 28.97 -14.95
N ALA A 38 2.71 29.91 -14.57
CA ALA A 38 4.15 29.72 -14.42
C ALA A 38 4.59 29.48 -12.97
N SER A 39 3.66 29.24 -12.04
CA SER A 39 3.97 29.05 -10.61
C SER A 39 4.88 27.83 -10.35
N LEU A 40 4.75 26.75 -11.13
CA LEU A 40 5.64 25.59 -11.04
C LEU A 40 7.04 25.90 -11.56
N ASP A 41 7.16 26.70 -12.64
CA ASP A 41 8.47 27.13 -13.16
C ASP A 41 9.17 28.06 -12.17
N LYS A 42 8.44 28.96 -11.52
CA LYS A 42 9.00 29.80 -10.45
C LYS A 42 9.44 28.98 -9.24
N ALA A 43 8.66 27.97 -8.85
CA ALA A 43 9.03 27.05 -7.78
C ALA A 43 10.35 26.29 -8.09
N VAL A 44 10.56 25.94 -9.37
CA VAL A 44 11.83 25.34 -9.82
C VAL A 44 12.98 26.36 -9.80
N GLU A 45 12.75 27.56 -10.28
CA GLU A 45 13.74 28.65 -10.32
C GLU A 45 14.34 28.92 -8.94
N ILE A 46 13.49 28.97 -7.91
CA ILE A 46 13.92 29.24 -6.52
C ILE A 46 14.39 27.98 -5.75
N GLY A 47 14.43 26.82 -6.41
CA GLY A 47 14.86 25.57 -5.81
C GLY A 47 13.85 24.91 -4.86
N MET A 48 12.61 25.38 -4.79
CA MET A 48 11.54 24.77 -3.99
C MET A 48 11.06 23.44 -4.61
N MET A 49 11.22 23.23 -5.92
CA MET A 49 10.81 22.05 -6.65
C MET A 49 11.86 21.65 -7.68
N THR A 50 12.02 20.34 -7.95
CA THR A 50 12.88 19.88 -9.04
C THR A 50 12.22 20.08 -10.40
N ARG A 51 12.99 20.36 -11.46
CA ARG A 51 12.47 20.45 -12.84
C ARG A 51 11.72 19.21 -13.27
N ALA A 52 12.27 18.03 -12.96
CA ALA A 52 11.64 16.76 -13.27
C ALA A 52 10.26 16.59 -12.62
N SER A 53 10.07 17.11 -11.39
CA SER A 53 8.75 17.11 -10.72
C SER A 53 7.76 18.02 -11.43
N ALA A 54 8.16 19.23 -11.77
CA ALA A 54 7.32 20.18 -12.51
C ALA A 54 6.88 19.60 -13.88
N ASP A 55 7.83 19.04 -14.63
CA ASP A 55 7.56 18.43 -15.94
C ASP A 55 6.63 17.22 -15.80
N CYS A 56 6.82 16.40 -14.78
CA CYS A 56 5.99 15.25 -14.50
C CYS A 56 4.54 15.64 -14.18
N ILE A 57 4.34 16.66 -13.33
CA ILE A 57 3.02 17.20 -12.98
C ILE A 57 2.31 17.74 -14.23
N LEU A 58 3.03 18.52 -15.06
CA LEU A 58 2.47 19.15 -16.27
C LEU A 58 2.11 18.12 -17.35
N GLN A 59 2.97 17.12 -17.57
CA GLN A 59 2.78 16.13 -18.64
C GLN A 59 1.76 15.05 -18.29
N LYS A 60 1.76 14.58 -17.03
CA LYS A 60 0.94 13.43 -16.61
C LYS A 60 -0.31 13.83 -15.84
N GLN A 61 -0.51 15.11 -15.56
CA GLN A 61 -1.67 15.65 -14.85
C GLN A 61 -1.98 14.91 -13.53
N TYR A 62 -0.96 14.67 -12.72
CA TYR A 62 -1.16 14.02 -11.42
C TYR A 62 -2.05 14.83 -10.49
N ALA A 63 -2.94 14.16 -9.76
CA ALA A 63 -3.69 14.77 -8.68
C ALA A 63 -2.76 15.18 -7.53
N LEU A 64 -3.07 16.27 -6.84
CA LEU A 64 -2.36 16.67 -5.62
C LEU A 64 -2.86 15.83 -4.45
N TYR A 65 -1.98 15.03 -3.87
CA TYR A 65 -2.28 14.19 -2.72
C TYR A 65 -1.81 14.83 -1.42
N ARG A 66 -2.30 14.32 -0.27
CA ARG A 66 -1.92 14.85 1.05
C ARG A 66 -0.41 14.76 1.30
N GLY A 67 0.25 13.71 0.80
CA GLY A 67 1.71 13.57 0.88
C GLY A 67 2.42 14.69 0.13
N ASP A 68 2.02 14.97 -1.10
CA ASP A 68 2.58 16.07 -1.91
C ASP A 68 2.36 17.43 -1.26
N LEU A 69 1.18 17.63 -0.62
CA LEU A 69 0.90 18.86 0.13
C LEU A 69 1.91 19.05 1.27
N VAL A 70 2.17 17.98 2.05
CA VAL A 70 3.14 18.02 3.16
C VAL A 70 4.54 18.27 2.62
N ASP A 71 4.98 17.49 1.64
CA ASP A 71 6.35 17.58 1.09
C ASP A 71 6.63 18.94 0.43
N LEU A 72 5.68 19.48 -0.33
CA LEU A 72 5.77 20.83 -0.88
C LEU A 72 5.83 21.90 0.22
N SER A 73 5.05 21.72 1.28
CA SER A 73 5.08 22.65 2.42
C SER A 73 6.41 22.59 3.17
N VAL A 74 6.99 21.40 3.39
CA VAL A 74 8.33 21.23 3.99
C VAL A 74 9.39 21.87 3.09
N SER A 75 9.32 21.65 1.79
CA SER A 75 10.22 22.27 0.82
C SER A 75 10.15 23.81 0.88
N ALA A 76 8.93 24.38 0.95
CA ALA A 76 8.77 25.83 1.11
C ALA A 76 9.33 26.34 2.43
N LEU A 77 9.17 25.60 3.54
CA LEU A 77 9.72 25.99 4.85
C LEU A 77 11.25 26.11 4.83
N THR A 78 11.94 25.24 4.09
CA THR A 78 13.42 25.26 3.97
C THR A 78 13.91 26.17 2.84
N THR A 79 13.02 26.76 2.05
CA THR A 79 13.38 27.69 0.95
C THR A 79 13.60 29.11 1.49
N PRO A 80 14.64 29.84 1.01
CA PRO A 80 14.83 31.24 1.33
C PRO A 80 13.67 32.13 0.91
N LEU A 81 13.38 33.16 1.70
CA LEU A 81 12.45 34.23 1.33
C LEU A 81 12.94 34.98 0.09
N ALA A 82 12.04 35.65 -0.62
CA ALA A 82 12.34 36.41 -1.82
C ALA A 82 13.42 37.50 -1.62
N ASP A 83 13.52 38.07 -0.42
CA ASP A 83 14.54 39.04 -0.01
C ASP A 83 15.86 38.42 0.43
N GLY A 84 15.93 37.09 0.50
CA GLY A 84 17.13 36.34 0.92
C GLY A 84 17.50 36.46 2.41
N SER A 85 16.65 37.09 3.24
CA SER A 85 16.97 37.42 4.63
C SER A 85 17.01 36.18 5.56
N ALA A 86 16.21 35.17 5.27
CA ALA A 86 16.04 33.95 6.08
C ALA A 86 15.28 32.89 5.28
N THR A 87 15.19 31.66 5.79
CA THR A 87 14.22 30.70 5.28
C THR A 87 12.80 31.02 5.80
N LEU A 88 11.78 30.47 5.16
CA LEU A 88 10.40 30.65 5.63
C LEU A 88 10.23 30.10 7.07
N ALA A 89 10.85 28.98 7.40
CA ALA A 89 10.82 28.41 8.75
C ALA A 89 11.46 29.34 9.79
N GLU A 90 12.60 29.93 9.48
CA GLU A 90 13.26 30.90 10.38
C GLU A 90 12.41 32.15 10.58
N SER A 91 11.77 32.65 9.51
CA SER A 91 10.84 33.78 9.60
C SER A 91 9.64 33.47 10.48
N LEU A 92 9.06 32.25 10.37
CA LEU A 92 7.94 31.80 11.20
C LEU A 92 8.35 31.60 12.66
N ALA A 93 9.53 31.04 12.93
CA ALA A 93 10.07 30.93 14.28
C ALA A 93 10.28 32.31 14.91
N LYS A 94 10.82 33.28 14.16
CA LYS A 94 10.96 34.67 14.61
C LYS A 94 9.62 35.33 14.94
N LYS A 95 8.55 34.95 14.23
CA LYS A 95 7.17 35.41 14.50
C LYS A 95 6.48 34.63 15.65
N GLY A 96 7.15 33.63 16.25
CA GLY A 96 6.61 32.85 17.36
C GLY A 96 5.58 31.81 16.97
N VAL A 97 5.53 31.37 15.70
CA VAL A 97 4.63 30.31 15.26
C VAL A 97 5.03 28.96 15.86
N PHE A 98 6.34 28.73 16.01
CA PHE A 98 6.96 27.62 16.74
C PHE A 98 8.33 28.09 17.26
N THR A 99 8.92 27.32 18.17
CA THR A 99 10.23 27.65 18.75
C THR A 99 11.39 27.27 17.82
N TRP A 100 12.53 27.95 17.98
CA TRP A 100 13.76 27.59 17.26
C TRP A 100 14.22 26.16 17.56
N GLU A 101 13.95 25.67 18.77
CA GLU A 101 14.29 24.30 19.18
C GLU A 101 13.43 23.29 18.44
N GLU A 102 12.13 23.49 18.37
CA GLU A 102 11.19 22.67 17.58
C GLU A 102 11.57 22.67 16.10
N GLY A 103 11.87 23.83 15.52
CA GLY A 103 12.28 23.93 14.13
C GLY A 103 13.56 23.15 13.81
N ARG A 104 14.55 23.15 14.72
CA ARG A 104 15.77 22.36 14.58
C ARG A 104 15.54 20.87 14.79
N ALA A 105 14.72 20.50 15.76
CA ALA A 105 14.39 19.11 16.03
C ALA A 105 13.67 18.43 14.85
N GLN A 106 12.93 19.22 14.06
CA GLN A 106 12.25 18.76 12.84
C GLN A 106 13.11 18.93 11.56
N GLY A 107 14.34 19.40 11.66
CA GLY A 107 15.20 19.64 10.49
C GLY A 107 14.82 20.83 9.61
N LEU A 108 13.86 21.64 10.03
CA LEU A 108 13.38 22.81 9.26
C LEU A 108 14.31 24.03 9.39
N ILE A 109 15.14 24.10 10.41
CA ILE A 109 16.10 25.19 10.68
C ILE A 109 17.50 24.60 10.85
N GLY A 110 18.47 25.16 10.12
CA GLY A 110 19.88 24.70 10.15
C GLY A 110 20.16 23.50 9.25
N GLY A 111 19.16 22.97 8.54
CA GLY A 111 19.30 22.03 7.43
C GLY A 111 19.52 22.73 6.10
N GLY A 112 19.84 21.99 5.04
CA GLY A 112 19.88 22.52 3.67
C GLY A 112 18.48 22.69 3.09
N GLN A 113 18.40 23.49 2.02
CA GLN A 113 17.16 23.57 1.23
C GLN A 113 16.91 22.23 0.54
N GLU A 114 15.70 21.67 0.72
CA GLU A 114 15.29 20.45 0.07
C GLU A 114 14.24 20.76 -1.01
N ALA A 115 14.58 20.51 -2.27
CA ALA A 115 13.64 20.69 -3.37
C ALA A 115 12.62 19.53 -3.39
N TYR A 116 11.34 19.87 -3.55
CA TYR A 116 10.28 18.86 -3.70
C TYR A 116 10.54 17.96 -4.91
N VAL A 117 10.48 16.68 -4.67
CA VAL A 117 10.50 15.63 -5.69
C VAL A 117 9.14 14.95 -5.70
N HIS A 118 8.44 14.96 -6.84
CA HIS A 118 7.14 14.31 -6.99
C HIS A 118 7.25 12.81 -6.70
N SER A 119 6.30 12.23 -5.97
CA SER A 119 6.31 10.83 -5.50
C SER A 119 6.56 9.82 -6.63
N SER A 120 5.97 10.04 -7.82
CA SER A 120 6.19 9.19 -8.99
C SER A 120 7.63 9.20 -9.54
N LEU A 121 8.43 10.21 -9.22
CA LEU A 121 9.84 10.32 -9.62
C LEU A 121 10.78 9.72 -8.58
N ARG A 122 10.34 9.62 -7.33
CA ARG A 122 11.07 8.90 -6.28
C ARG A 122 11.14 7.40 -6.58
N ASN A 123 10.20 6.89 -7.40
CA ASN A 123 10.07 5.48 -7.81
C ASN A 123 10.48 5.17 -9.26
N THR A 124 11.07 6.11 -10.02
CA THR A 124 11.70 5.74 -11.28
C THR A 124 12.99 5.00 -10.97
N GLY A 125 12.92 3.68 -11.06
CA GLY A 125 14.01 2.74 -10.77
C GLY A 125 15.35 3.06 -11.43
N ALA A 126 16.02 4.11 -10.94
CA ALA A 126 17.44 4.02 -10.84
C ALA A 126 17.72 2.88 -9.86
N PRO A 127 18.51 1.87 -10.21
CA PRO A 127 18.96 0.91 -9.23
C PRO A 127 19.55 1.73 -8.08
N LYS A 128 18.96 1.60 -6.89
CA LYS A 128 19.58 2.06 -5.65
C LYS A 128 21.02 1.55 -5.72
N PRO A 129 22.05 2.40 -5.61
CA PRO A 129 23.42 1.89 -5.65
C PRO A 129 23.48 0.69 -4.71
N GLU A 130 24.04 -0.42 -5.19
CA GLU A 130 24.22 -1.65 -4.42
C GLU A 130 25.02 -1.33 -3.16
N GLN A 131 24.33 -0.87 -2.13
CA GLN A 131 24.87 -0.79 -0.78
C GLN A 131 24.41 -2.08 -0.10
N SER A 132 25.35 -2.96 0.17
CA SER A 132 25.10 -4.10 1.05
C SER A 132 24.50 -3.58 2.36
N ALA A 133 23.39 -4.20 2.81
CA ALA A 133 22.80 -3.87 4.10
C ALA A 133 23.85 -3.86 5.19
N SER A 134 23.79 -2.88 6.09
CA SER A 134 24.66 -2.85 7.25
C SER A 134 24.46 -4.13 8.07
N SER A 135 25.56 -4.72 8.56
CA SER A 135 25.51 -5.87 9.46
C SER A 135 24.72 -5.51 10.71
N GLY A 136 23.42 -5.76 10.74
CA GLY A 136 22.52 -5.36 11.83
C GLY A 136 21.10 -4.98 11.39
N ALA A 137 20.85 -4.79 10.09
CA ALA A 137 19.51 -4.47 9.59
C ALA A 137 18.48 -5.59 9.85
N VAL A 138 18.94 -6.83 9.93
CA VAL A 138 18.11 -8.00 10.27
C VAL A 138 18.76 -8.74 11.44
N SER A 139 17.97 -9.00 12.48
CA SER A 139 18.39 -9.84 13.62
C SER A 139 17.38 -10.96 13.84
N ARG A 140 17.89 -12.13 14.28
CA ARG A 140 17.05 -13.28 14.67
C ARG A 140 17.39 -13.73 16.06
N VAL A 141 16.36 -13.93 16.88
CA VAL A 141 16.46 -14.47 18.24
C VAL A 141 15.48 -15.63 18.39
N THR A 142 15.94 -16.76 18.91
CA THR A 142 15.10 -17.90 19.29
C THR A 142 15.16 -18.07 20.80
N LYS A 143 14.07 -17.88 21.49
CA LYS A 143 13.99 -18.08 22.94
C LYS A 143 12.57 -18.36 23.43
N THR A 144 12.47 -18.79 24.69
CA THR A 144 11.20 -18.91 25.39
C THR A 144 10.92 -17.62 26.16
N TYR A 145 9.72 -17.08 25.92
CA TYR A 145 9.19 -15.87 26.57
C TYR A 145 8.23 -16.27 27.66
N ALA A 146 8.43 -15.74 28.86
CA ALA A 146 7.47 -15.85 29.94
C ALA A 146 6.39 -14.78 29.74
N LEU A 147 5.15 -15.17 29.63
CA LEU A 147 3.98 -14.36 29.38
C LEU A 147 2.98 -14.50 30.51
N PRO A 148 2.07 -13.55 30.76
CA PRO A 148 1.01 -13.69 31.75
C PRO A 148 0.17 -14.96 31.60
N SER A 149 -0.12 -15.38 30.37
CA SER A 149 -0.91 -16.59 30.05
C SER A 149 -0.07 -17.87 29.87
N GLY A 150 1.20 -17.86 30.26
CA GLY A 150 2.12 -19.00 30.16
C GLY A 150 3.27 -18.75 29.19
N SER A 151 4.23 -19.70 29.14
CA SER A 151 5.44 -19.51 28.34
C SER A 151 5.24 -19.92 26.88
N VAL A 152 5.89 -19.22 25.96
CA VAL A 152 5.89 -19.48 24.51
C VAL A 152 7.31 -19.44 23.97
N SER A 153 7.72 -20.49 23.26
CA SER A 153 8.96 -20.50 22.48
C SER A 153 8.70 -19.91 21.09
N ALA A 154 9.47 -18.90 20.71
CA ALA A 154 9.32 -18.21 19.44
C ALA A 154 10.65 -17.97 18.73
N ASP A 155 10.62 -18.05 17.42
CA ASP A 155 11.60 -17.44 16.52
C ASP A 155 11.13 -16.02 16.21
N VAL A 156 11.93 -15.05 16.55
CA VAL A 156 11.63 -13.61 16.34
C VAL A 156 12.71 -13.02 15.42
N ILE A 157 12.25 -12.41 14.34
CA ILE A 157 13.11 -11.66 13.43
C ILE A 157 12.70 -10.20 13.51
N THR A 158 13.67 -9.32 13.73
CA THR A 158 13.49 -7.86 13.67
C THR A 158 14.21 -7.33 12.45
N VAL A 159 13.53 -6.50 11.66
CA VAL A 159 14.04 -5.95 10.41
C VAL A 159 13.91 -4.43 10.45
N ASP A 160 15.02 -3.74 10.25
CA ASP A 160 15.01 -2.31 9.90
C ASP A 160 14.74 -2.19 8.40
N THR A 161 13.45 -2.05 8.05
CA THR A 161 13.01 -1.98 6.65
C THR A 161 13.45 -0.71 5.95
N SER A 162 13.84 0.33 6.70
CA SER A 162 14.34 1.60 6.16
C SER A 162 15.87 1.57 5.92
N ALA A 163 16.56 0.55 6.42
CA ALA A 163 18.01 0.45 6.24
C ALA A 163 18.38 0.31 4.76
N PRO A 164 19.49 0.95 4.33
CA PRO A 164 19.99 0.82 2.96
C PRO A 164 20.18 -0.65 2.57
N GLY A 165 19.74 -1.04 1.38
CA GLY A 165 19.85 -2.41 0.89
C GLY A 165 18.74 -3.34 1.37
N VAL A 166 17.84 -2.91 2.28
CA VAL A 166 16.69 -3.72 2.68
C VAL A 166 15.50 -3.43 1.75
N SER A 167 14.85 -4.48 1.26
CA SER A 167 13.58 -4.39 0.55
C SER A 167 12.60 -5.47 1.01
N VAL A 168 11.32 -5.12 1.02
CA VAL A 168 10.23 -6.03 1.42
C VAL A 168 9.33 -6.26 0.21
N ARG A 169 9.02 -7.52 -0.06
CA ARG A 169 8.11 -7.92 -1.15
C ARG A 169 7.05 -8.87 -0.64
N ALA A 170 5.83 -8.70 -1.06
CA ALA A 170 4.84 -9.77 -1.01
C ALA A 170 4.97 -10.59 -2.30
N ALA A 171 4.87 -11.90 -2.19
CA ALA A 171 4.95 -12.79 -3.33
C ALA A 171 3.79 -13.79 -3.32
N MET A 172 3.21 -14.00 -4.48
CA MET A 172 2.24 -15.05 -4.75
C MET A 172 2.84 -16.04 -5.75
N VAL A 173 2.65 -17.34 -5.51
CA VAL A 173 3.22 -18.38 -6.37
C VAL A 173 2.84 -18.17 -7.83
N ASN A 174 3.84 -18.06 -8.71
CA ASN A 174 3.69 -17.78 -10.15
C ASN A 174 2.89 -16.52 -10.48
N GLN A 175 2.71 -15.59 -9.53
CA GLN A 175 1.84 -14.41 -9.65
C GLN A 175 0.40 -14.76 -10.09
N LYS A 176 -0.07 -15.96 -9.73
CA LYS A 176 -1.39 -16.47 -10.12
C LYS A 176 -2.20 -16.87 -8.91
N LEU A 177 -3.46 -16.46 -8.90
CA LEU A 177 -4.45 -16.89 -7.92
C LEU A 177 -4.65 -18.40 -8.01
N GLY A 178 -4.78 -19.03 -6.84
CA GLY A 178 -4.97 -20.48 -6.72
C GLY A 178 -3.70 -21.31 -6.88
N ALA A 179 -2.59 -20.74 -7.34
CA ALA A 179 -1.31 -21.44 -7.40
C ALA A 179 -0.72 -21.64 -5.98
N SER A 180 -0.10 -22.79 -5.76
CA SER A 180 0.60 -23.12 -4.52
C SER A 180 1.88 -23.89 -4.82
N ALA A 181 2.85 -23.84 -3.90
CA ALA A 181 4.10 -24.58 -4.01
C ALA A 181 4.61 -25.04 -2.64
N PRO A 182 5.45 -26.09 -2.59
CA PRO A 182 6.19 -26.43 -1.40
C PRO A 182 7.06 -25.26 -0.93
N PHE A 183 7.09 -25.01 0.37
CA PHE A 183 7.82 -23.86 0.92
C PHE A 183 9.32 -23.91 0.60
N SER A 184 9.93 -25.11 0.57
CA SER A 184 11.32 -25.29 0.14
C SER A 184 11.56 -24.79 -1.29
N SER A 185 10.62 -25.01 -2.21
CA SER A 185 10.71 -24.53 -3.58
C SER A 185 10.60 -22.99 -3.64
N ILE A 186 9.71 -22.40 -2.82
CA ILE A 186 9.60 -20.95 -2.71
C ILE A 186 10.91 -20.35 -2.20
N VAL A 187 11.50 -20.93 -1.16
CA VAL A 187 12.79 -20.49 -0.58
C VAL A 187 13.91 -20.56 -1.62
N SER A 188 14.01 -21.69 -2.33
CA SER A 188 15.07 -21.88 -3.34
C SER A 188 14.94 -20.93 -4.52
N ALA A 189 13.72 -20.55 -4.90
CA ALA A 189 13.46 -19.69 -6.04
C ALA A 189 13.54 -18.19 -5.70
N SER A 190 13.34 -17.82 -4.45
CA SER A 190 13.19 -16.41 -4.04
C SER A 190 14.52 -15.66 -3.94
N GLY A 191 15.55 -16.29 -3.36
CA GLY A 191 16.82 -15.61 -3.00
C GLY A 191 16.69 -14.60 -1.85
N ALA A 192 15.54 -14.50 -1.16
CA ALA A 192 15.35 -13.62 -0.02
C ALA A 192 16.02 -14.16 1.24
N ASP A 193 16.50 -13.25 2.10
CA ASP A 193 17.13 -13.59 3.38
C ASP A 193 16.13 -14.04 4.43
N VAL A 194 14.91 -13.47 4.40
CA VAL A 194 13.79 -13.87 5.28
C VAL A 194 12.58 -14.16 4.42
N ILE A 195 11.95 -15.31 4.64
CA ILE A 195 10.69 -15.67 4.00
C ILE A 195 9.74 -16.19 5.07
N VAL A 196 8.54 -15.61 5.12
CA VAL A 196 7.49 -16.03 6.04
C VAL A 196 6.17 -16.21 5.29
N ASN A 197 5.32 -17.17 5.73
CA ASN A 197 3.96 -17.28 5.20
C ASN A 197 3.15 -15.99 5.49
N ALA A 198 2.21 -15.68 4.62
CA ALA A 198 1.45 -14.43 4.72
C ALA A 198 -0.07 -14.67 4.87
N ASN A 199 -0.86 -14.30 3.87
CA ASN A 199 -2.32 -14.29 3.92
C ASN A 199 -2.93 -15.67 4.21
N PHE A 200 -4.08 -15.68 4.86
CA PHE A 200 -4.95 -16.87 4.86
C PHE A 200 -5.36 -17.22 3.43
N PHE A 201 -5.65 -18.48 3.21
CA PHE A 201 -6.19 -18.98 1.96
C PHE A 201 -7.07 -20.22 2.19
N ALA A 202 -7.91 -20.54 1.21
CA ALA A 202 -8.72 -21.75 1.25
C ALA A 202 -7.81 -22.99 1.05
N ALA A 203 -7.36 -23.58 2.16
CA ALA A 203 -6.32 -24.62 2.17
C ALA A 203 -6.84 -26.04 1.99
N TYR A 204 -8.16 -26.25 1.97
CA TYR A 204 -8.76 -27.56 1.96
C TYR A 204 -9.04 -28.06 0.53
N SER A 205 -9.03 -29.38 0.34
CA SER A 205 -9.28 -29.99 -0.97
C SER A 205 -10.64 -29.59 -1.53
N GLY A 206 -10.69 -29.36 -2.84
CA GLY A 206 -11.91 -28.94 -3.55
C GLY A 206 -12.20 -27.44 -3.51
N GLN A 207 -11.35 -26.65 -2.85
CA GLN A 207 -11.45 -25.19 -2.88
C GLN A 207 -10.30 -24.58 -3.67
N ASP A 208 -10.57 -23.50 -4.39
CA ASP A 208 -9.50 -22.71 -5.00
C ASP A 208 -8.73 -21.98 -3.92
N LYS A 209 -7.40 -22.08 -3.96
CA LYS A 209 -6.48 -21.56 -2.95
C LYS A 209 -6.30 -20.03 -3.06
N PHE A 210 -7.39 -19.27 -3.16
CA PHE A 210 -7.32 -17.82 -3.21
C PHE A 210 -6.95 -17.23 -1.85
N PRO A 211 -6.15 -16.15 -1.82
CA PRO A 211 -5.84 -15.47 -0.58
C PRO A 211 -7.08 -14.76 0.00
N VAL A 212 -7.01 -14.38 1.27
CA VAL A 212 -8.02 -13.56 1.94
C VAL A 212 -7.38 -12.20 2.27
N GLY A 213 -8.09 -11.11 1.97
CA GLY A 213 -7.58 -9.75 2.14
C GLY A 213 -6.75 -9.27 0.94
N HIS A 214 -5.91 -8.28 1.15
CA HIS A 214 -5.10 -7.69 0.09
C HIS A 214 -3.79 -8.45 -0.14
N VAL A 215 -3.40 -8.60 -1.41
CA VAL A 215 -2.05 -8.98 -1.83
C VAL A 215 -1.60 -8.01 -2.91
N MET A 216 -0.54 -7.24 -2.61
CA MET A 216 0.11 -6.34 -3.57
C MET A 216 1.59 -6.71 -3.66
N ALA A 217 2.09 -6.91 -4.85
CA ALA A 217 3.48 -7.21 -5.14
C ALA A 217 4.03 -6.21 -6.16
N ASP A 218 5.22 -5.69 -5.90
CA ASP A 218 5.91 -4.74 -6.79
C ASP A 218 5.00 -3.58 -7.27
N GLY A 219 4.20 -3.02 -6.34
CA GLY A 219 3.26 -1.92 -6.62
C GLY A 219 1.99 -2.33 -7.37
N THR A 220 1.81 -3.62 -7.66
CA THR A 220 0.64 -4.13 -8.39
C THR A 220 -0.23 -5.00 -7.48
N PHE A 221 -1.52 -4.70 -7.41
CA PHE A 221 -2.47 -5.59 -6.74
C PHE A 221 -2.63 -6.89 -7.54
N LEU A 222 -2.40 -8.01 -6.87
CA LEU A 222 -2.71 -9.34 -7.38
C LEU A 222 -4.07 -9.80 -6.89
N TYR A 223 -4.48 -9.38 -5.70
CA TYR A 223 -5.78 -9.65 -5.10
C TYR A 223 -6.20 -8.48 -4.21
N GLY A 224 -7.43 -8.02 -4.34
CA GLY A 224 -7.92 -6.87 -3.58
C GLY A 224 -9.33 -7.08 -3.08
N VAL A 225 -9.45 -7.50 -1.81
CA VAL A 225 -10.72 -7.60 -1.07
C VAL A 225 -10.51 -6.98 0.30
N SER A 226 -11.23 -5.92 0.60
CA SER A 226 -11.13 -5.17 1.86
C SER A 226 -11.69 -5.95 3.06
N GLY A 227 -11.35 -5.51 4.27
CA GLY A 227 -11.95 -6.01 5.52
C GLY A 227 -10.97 -6.62 6.52
N LEU A 228 -9.76 -6.97 6.13
CA LEU A 228 -8.72 -7.46 7.04
C LEU A 228 -7.69 -6.38 7.37
N THR A 229 -7.02 -6.54 8.52
CA THR A 229 -5.84 -5.73 8.85
C THR A 229 -4.73 -6.03 7.87
N SER A 230 -4.16 -5.00 7.25
CA SER A 230 -3.09 -5.10 6.26
C SER A 230 -1.80 -4.47 6.78
N PHE A 231 -0.68 -5.07 6.39
CA PHE A 231 0.65 -4.47 6.46
C PHE A 231 1.03 -4.03 5.06
N GLY A 232 1.25 -2.73 4.89
CA GLY A 232 1.72 -2.12 3.65
C GLY A 232 3.15 -1.62 3.82
N PHE A 233 3.96 -1.80 2.79
CA PHE A 233 5.37 -1.43 2.76
C PHE A 233 5.62 -0.51 1.58
N THR A 234 6.33 0.58 1.81
CA THR A 234 6.76 1.51 0.75
C THR A 234 8.12 1.11 0.19
N GLY A 235 8.48 1.63 -0.96
CA GLY A 235 9.82 1.46 -1.52
C GLY A 235 10.93 2.11 -0.67
N SER A 236 10.60 3.05 0.21
CA SER A 236 11.52 3.65 1.19
C SER A 236 11.67 2.82 2.47
N GLY A 237 10.88 1.76 2.63
CA GLY A 237 10.88 0.88 3.80
C GLY A 237 9.93 1.31 4.91
N ALA A 238 9.10 2.33 4.73
CA ALA A 238 8.08 2.68 5.71
C ALA A 238 7.01 1.58 5.81
N VAL A 239 6.54 1.32 7.04
CA VAL A 239 5.55 0.28 7.34
C VAL A 239 4.24 0.92 7.80
N TYR A 240 3.16 0.61 7.13
CA TYR A 240 1.80 1.03 7.44
C TYR A 240 0.97 -0.15 7.90
N VAL A 241 0.14 0.06 8.92
CA VAL A 241 -0.71 -0.99 9.49
C VAL A 241 -2.11 -0.43 9.73
N GLY A 242 -3.11 -1.12 9.20
CA GLY A 242 -4.50 -0.67 9.33
C GLY A 242 -5.44 -1.51 8.46
N ARG A 243 -6.66 -1.02 8.28
CA ARG A 243 -7.69 -1.65 7.43
C ARG A 243 -8.05 -0.72 6.28
N PRO A 244 -7.22 -0.65 5.24
CA PRO A 244 -7.52 0.23 4.12
C PRO A 244 -8.77 -0.26 3.37
N ALA A 245 -9.70 0.66 3.14
CA ALA A 245 -10.85 0.46 2.25
C ALA A 245 -10.43 0.82 0.84
N VAL A 246 -9.88 -0.17 0.11
CA VAL A 246 -9.32 0.03 -1.23
C VAL A 246 -10.39 -0.16 -2.30
N PHE A 247 -10.46 0.81 -3.22
CA PHE A 247 -11.15 0.70 -4.49
C PHE A 247 -10.16 0.72 -5.65
N PHE A 248 -10.59 0.15 -6.76
CA PHE A 248 -9.83 0.11 -8.01
C PHE A 248 -10.52 1.01 -9.01
N TYR A 249 -9.96 2.20 -9.21
CA TYR A 249 -10.54 3.23 -10.07
C TYR A 249 -10.03 3.06 -11.50
N VAL A 250 -10.95 2.90 -12.44
CA VAL A 250 -10.68 3.01 -13.86
C VAL A 250 -11.13 4.38 -14.34
N ARG A 251 -10.20 5.19 -14.85
CA ARG A 251 -10.46 6.59 -15.23
C ARG A 251 -10.07 6.83 -16.67
N GLY A 252 -10.95 7.55 -17.40
CA GLY A 252 -10.71 7.96 -18.78
C GLY A 252 -11.95 8.59 -19.41
N GLY A 253 -11.77 9.35 -20.48
CA GLY A 253 -12.87 10.02 -21.20
C GLY A 253 -13.71 10.95 -20.32
N GLY A 254 -13.15 11.53 -19.26
CA GLY A 254 -13.88 12.36 -18.29
C GLY A 254 -14.72 11.56 -17.26
N ASN A 255 -14.66 10.23 -17.26
CA ASN A 255 -15.40 9.36 -16.35
C ASN A 255 -14.46 8.63 -15.39
N SER A 256 -15.03 8.12 -14.29
CA SER A 256 -14.37 7.26 -13.31
C SER A 256 -15.30 6.14 -12.90
N TRP A 257 -14.85 4.91 -13.03
CA TRP A 257 -15.54 3.71 -12.57
C TRP A 257 -14.78 3.13 -11.38
N ALA A 258 -15.48 2.98 -10.25
CA ALA A 258 -14.92 2.37 -9.06
C ALA A 258 -15.26 0.88 -9.03
N CYS A 259 -14.27 0.01 -9.07
CA CYS A 259 -14.44 -1.41 -8.77
C CYS A 259 -14.13 -1.65 -7.30
N TYR A 260 -15.04 -2.30 -6.59
CA TYR A 260 -14.93 -2.56 -5.15
C TYR A 260 -13.90 -3.63 -4.81
N GLU A 261 -13.68 -4.56 -5.74
CA GLU A 261 -12.80 -5.69 -5.54
C GLU A 261 -11.94 -5.93 -6.79
N MET A 262 -10.77 -6.54 -6.59
CA MET A 262 -9.91 -7.01 -7.68
C MET A 262 -9.69 -8.51 -7.57
N ASN A 263 -9.91 -9.20 -8.69
CA ASN A 263 -9.69 -10.64 -8.83
C ASN A 263 -10.47 -11.51 -7.84
N SER A 264 -11.57 -10.99 -7.31
CA SER A 264 -12.45 -11.69 -6.38
C SER A 264 -13.26 -12.78 -7.06
N LYS A 265 -13.55 -13.83 -6.33
CA LYS A 265 -14.53 -14.85 -6.75
C LYS A 265 -15.98 -14.41 -6.56
N THR A 266 -16.21 -13.43 -5.71
CA THR A 266 -17.52 -12.89 -5.44
C THR A 266 -17.94 -11.98 -6.60
N GLN A 267 -19.13 -12.18 -7.08
CA GLN A 267 -19.81 -11.28 -8.00
C GLN A 267 -21.22 -11.10 -7.44
N GLY A 268 -21.64 -9.88 -7.23
CA GLY A 268 -22.97 -9.51 -6.72
C GLY A 268 -23.64 -8.54 -7.67
N SER A 269 -24.97 -8.51 -7.67
CA SER A 269 -25.75 -7.59 -8.53
C SER A 269 -25.45 -6.11 -8.23
N ASP A 270 -25.02 -5.81 -7.00
CA ASP A 270 -24.64 -4.49 -6.49
C ASP A 270 -23.13 -4.23 -6.50
N LEU A 271 -22.32 -5.19 -6.98
CA LEU A 271 -20.86 -5.11 -6.97
C LEU A 271 -20.27 -4.75 -8.34
N SER A 272 -19.07 -4.22 -8.31
CA SER A 272 -18.17 -4.06 -9.45
C SER A 272 -16.81 -4.68 -9.12
N VAL A 273 -16.30 -5.52 -10.03
CA VAL A 273 -15.06 -6.26 -9.85
C VAL A 273 -14.18 -6.08 -11.09
N VAL A 274 -12.89 -5.81 -10.89
CA VAL A 274 -11.91 -5.81 -11.98
C VAL A 274 -11.11 -7.13 -11.95
N TYR A 275 -10.93 -7.74 -13.12
CA TYR A 275 -10.21 -9.01 -13.31
C TYR A 275 -9.00 -8.80 -14.20
N THR A 276 -7.81 -9.10 -13.67
CA THR A 276 -6.52 -8.98 -14.35
C THR A 276 -5.97 -10.36 -14.72
N PRO A 277 -4.87 -10.45 -15.52
CA PRO A 277 -4.24 -11.74 -15.84
C PRO A 277 -3.78 -12.58 -14.62
N ALA A 278 -3.66 -11.97 -13.44
CA ALA A 278 -3.40 -12.72 -12.20
C ALA A 278 -4.56 -13.66 -11.82
N PHE A 279 -5.80 -13.34 -12.22
CA PHE A 279 -6.96 -14.22 -12.05
C PHE A 279 -6.91 -15.43 -12.99
N GLY A 280 -6.46 -15.22 -14.23
CA GLY A 280 -6.38 -16.24 -15.26
C GLY A 280 -6.58 -15.66 -16.65
N GLY A 281 -6.81 -16.52 -17.64
CA GLY A 281 -7.07 -16.09 -19.03
C GLY A 281 -8.52 -15.70 -19.32
N SER A 282 -9.43 -15.95 -18.35
CA SER A 282 -10.85 -15.61 -18.50
C SER A 282 -11.54 -15.55 -17.13
N VAL A 283 -12.65 -14.85 -17.06
CA VAL A 283 -13.52 -14.77 -15.88
C VAL A 283 -14.86 -15.45 -16.16
N PRO A 284 -15.27 -16.42 -15.32
CA PRO A 284 -16.63 -16.97 -15.37
C PRO A 284 -17.62 -15.94 -14.81
N ILE A 285 -18.67 -15.67 -15.54
CA ILE A 285 -19.75 -14.76 -15.14
C ILE A 285 -20.73 -15.52 -14.26
N LYS A 286 -21.02 -14.98 -13.09
CA LYS A 286 -21.91 -15.60 -12.09
C LYS A 286 -23.23 -14.84 -11.90
N ILE A 287 -23.32 -13.65 -12.47
CA ILE A 287 -24.45 -12.73 -12.35
C ILE A 287 -24.75 -12.13 -13.72
N ASP A 288 -25.96 -11.66 -13.90
CA ASP A 288 -26.30 -10.82 -15.04
C ASP A 288 -25.75 -9.38 -14.82
N GLY A 289 -25.23 -8.77 -15.88
CA GLY A 289 -24.61 -7.45 -15.74
C GLY A 289 -23.97 -6.96 -17.03
N THR A 290 -22.97 -6.08 -16.86
CA THR A 290 -22.17 -5.54 -17.96
C THR A 290 -20.71 -5.93 -17.77
N ALA A 291 -20.09 -6.45 -18.83
CA ALA A 291 -18.65 -6.67 -18.91
C ALA A 291 -18.01 -5.62 -19.82
N THR A 292 -16.92 -5.02 -19.36
CA THR A 292 -16.09 -4.06 -20.10
C THR A 292 -14.69 -4.60 -20.21
N THR A 293 -14.23 -4.82 -21.43
CA THR A 293 -12.86 -5.32 -21.72
C THR A 293 -11.93 -4.15 -22.06
N VAL A 294 -10.79 -4.13 -21.43
CA VAL A 294 -9.71 -3.15 -21.68
C VAL A 294 -8.46 -3.90 -22.13
N ALA A 295 -7.89 -3.52 -23.26
CA ALA A 295 -6.60 -4.04 -23.77
C ALA A 295 -5.71 -2.87 -24.18
N GLY A 296 -4.42 -2.93 -23.85
CA GLY A 296 -3.47 -1.85 -24.16
C GLY A 296 -3.87 -0.49 -23.58
N GLY A 297 -4.63 -0.47 -22.46
CA GLY A 297 -5.13 0.77 -21.85
C GLY A 297 -6.32 1.42 -22.57
N VAL A 298 -6.98 0.72 -23.50
CA VAL A 298 -8.13 1.20 -24.27
C VAL A 298 -9.33 0.25 -24.05
N ILE A 299 -10.52 0.79 -23.88
CA ILE A 299 -11.76 0.01 -23.82
C ILE A 299 -12.02 -0.56 -25.22
N THR A 300 -11.98 -1.89 -25.37
CA THR A 300 -12.15 -2.59 -26.65
C THR A 300 -13.51 -3.25 -26.83
N ASP A 301 -14.20 -3.55 -25.72
CA ASP A 301 -15.53 -4.16 -25.76
C ASP A 301 -16.35 -3.74 -24.52
N VAL A 302 -17.65 -3.51 -24.73
CA VAL A 302 -18.65 -3.27 -23.69
C VAL A 302 -19.90 -4.04 -24.08
N ARG A 303 -20.32 -5.00 -23.27
CA ARG A 303 -21.48 -5.83 -23.57
C ARG A 303 -22.22 -6.31 -22.34
N THR A 304 -23.52 -6.53 -22.50
CA THR A 304 -24.31 -7.26 -21.52
C THR A 304 -23.82 -8.71 -21.44
N VAL A 305 -23.76 -9.24 -20.25
CA VAL A 305 -23.39 -10.64 -19.95
C VAL A 305 -24.42 -11.27 -19.04
N THR A 306 -24.59 -12.59 -19.17
CA THR A 306 -25.49 -13.38 -18.33
C THR A 306 -24.72 -14.43 -17.54
N ALA A 307 -25.29 -14.84 -16.41
CA ALA A 307 -24.71 -15.91 -15.58
C ALA A 307 -24.50 -17.19 -16.40
N GLY A 308 -23.30 -17.78 -16.26
CA GLY A 308 -22.86 -18.97 -17.02
C GLY A 308 -21.98 -18.65 -18.22
N GLU A 309 -21.90 -17.41 -18.67
CA GLU A 309 -20.94 -17.00 -19.70
C GLU A 309 -19.50 -16.96 -19.18
N THR A 310 -18.57 -16.82 -20.10
CA THR A 310 -17.14 -16.58 -19.80
C THR A 310 -16.63 -15.43 -20.64
N VAL A 311 -15.87 -14.51 -20.03
CA VAL A 311 -15.25 -13.37 -20.70
C VAL A 311 -13.74 -13.54 -20.67
N ALA A 312 -13.08 -13.45 -21.83
CA ALA A 312 -11.61 -13.52 -21.91
C ALA A 312 -10.97 -12.29 -21.29
N ILE A 313 -9.88 -12.49 -20.56
CA ILE A 313 -9.05 -11.42 -19.97
C ILE A 313 -7.87 -11.21 -20.91
N PRO A 314 -7.69 -9.98 -21.48
CA PRO A 314 -6.51 -9.68 -22.30
C PRO A 314 -5.21 -9.81 -21.51
N ALA A 315 -4.16 -10.32 -22.14
CA ALA A 315 -2.85 -10.49 -21.48
C ALA A 315 -2.20 -9.14 -21.07
N ASP A 316 -2.52 -8.07 -21.78
CA ASP A 316 -2.07 -6.70 -21.58
C ASP A 316 -3.17 -5.77 -21.05
N GLY A 317 -4.18 -6.34 -20.39
CA GLY A 317 -5.35 -5.58 -19.98
C GLY A 317 -6.11 -6.21 -18.82
N TYR A 318 -7.42 -5.95 -18.78
CA TYR A 318 -8.32 -6.41 -17.72
C TYR A 318 -9.78 -6.38 -18.18
N VAL A 319 -10.65 -7.00 -17.37
CA VAL A 319 -12.11 -6.96 -17.55
C VAL A 319 -12.75 -6.38 -16.30
N MET A 320 -13.61 -5.39 -16.45
CA MET A 320 -14.54 -4.95 -15.40
C MET A 320 -15.87 -5.68 -15.54
N VAL A 321 -16.40 -6.18 -14.45
CA VAL A 321 -17.75 -6.77 -14.39
C VAL A 321 -18.59 -5.95 -13.42
N PHE A 322 -19.71 -5.42 -13.89
CA PHE A 322 -20.65 -4.62 -13.15
C PHE A 322 -21.98 -5.37 -13.05
N GLY A 323 -22.51 -5.57 -11.85
CA GLY A 323 -23.83 -6.17 -11.66
C GLY A 323 -24.97 -5.24 -12.09
N ASN A 324 -26.15 -5.78 -12.34
CA ASN A 324 -27.30 -5.02 -12.84
C ASN A 324 -27.77 -3.94 -11.87
N ASP A 325 -27.74 -4.20 -10.54
CA ASP A 325 -28.12 -3.19 -9.55
C ASP A 325 -27.09 -2.05 -9.51
N PHE A 326 -25.80 -2.37 -9.69
CA PHE A 326 -24.75 -1.37 -9.81
C PHE A 326 -24.96 -0.49 -11.05
N THR A 327 -25.24 -1.07 -12.21
CA THR A 327 -25.45 -0.33 -13.47
C THR A 327 -26.75 0.46 -13.50
N SER A 328 -27.75 0.11 -12.69
CA SER A 328 -29.02 0.83 -12.57
C SER A 328 -28.94 2.12 -11.76
N THR A 329 -27.80 2.38 -11.08
CA THR A 329 -27.62 3.58 -10.27
C THR A 329 -27.51 4.84 -11.13
N SER A 330 -28.02 5.96 -10.63
CA SER A 330 -28.03 7.24 -11.38
C SER A 330 -26.63 7.83 -11.64
N TRP A 331 -25.62 7.38 -10.92
CA TRP A 331 -24.23 7.82 -11.06
C TRP A 331 -23.41 6.91 -12.00
N TYR A 332 -23.85 5.70 -12.32
CA TYR A 332 -23.19 4.86 -13.30
C TYR A 332 -23.20 5.54 -14.69
N ARG A 333 -22.10 5.41 -15.38
CA ARG A 333 -21.96 5.84 -16.78
C ARG A 333 -21.44 4.66 -17.58
N GLU A 334 -22.13 4.31 -18.65
CA GLU A 334 -21.69 3.21 -19.52
C GLU A 334 -20.32 3.54 -20.13
N PRO A 335 -19.34 2.62 -20.02
CA PRO A 335 -18.06 2.79 -20.66
C PRO A 335 -18.19 2.82 -22.19
N ALA A 336 -17.40 3.64 -22.88
CA ALA A 336 -17.44 3.75 -24.34
C ALA A 336 -16.22 3.10 -24.98
N VAL A 337 -16.44 2.23 -25.96
CA VAL A 337 -15.36 1.62 -26.76
C VAL A 337 -14.48 2.71 -27.41
N GLY A 338 -13.18 2.51 -27.43
CA GLY A 338 -12.19 3.47 -27.92
C GLY A 338 -11.70 4.46 -26.87
N THR A 339 -12.27 4.47 -25.66
CA THR A 339 -11.80 5.35 -24.59
C THR A 339 -10.49 4.84 -24.00
N SER A 340 -9.47 5.70 -23.93
CA SER A 340 -8.23 5.43 -23.19
C SER A 340 -8.49 5.56 -21.70
N VAL A 341 -8.04 4.55 -20.92
CA VAL A 341 -8.29 4.45 -19.49
C VAL A 341 -7.05 4.01 -18.72
N THR A 342 -6.99 4.40 -17.44
CA THR A 342 -5.98 3.95 -16.48
C THR A 342 -6.66 3.30 -15.29
N LEU A 343 -6.08 2.20 -14.81
CA LEU A 343 -6.50 1.50 -13.59
C LEU A 343 -5.53 1.88 -12.45
N THR A 344 -6.07 2.42 -11.37
CA THR A 344 -5.29 2.81 -10.19
C THR A 344 -5.99 2.38 -8.90
N PRO A 345 -5.27 1.81 -7.91
CA PRO A 345 -5.84 1.65 -6.57
C PRO A 345 -6.01 3.01 -5.91
N GLY A 346 -6.95 3.11 -5.01
CA GLY A 346 -7.14 4.30 -4.18
C GLY A 346 -7.97 3.96 -2.95
N LEU A 347 -7.96 4.82 -1.96
CA LEU A 347 -8.80 4.67 -0.77
C LEU A 347 -10.17 5.29 -1.02
N THR A 348 -11.19 4.77 -0.34
CA THR A 348 -12.51 5.41 -0.32
C THR A 348 -12.46 6.73 0.47
N ASP A 349 -13.39 7.64 0.20
CA ASP A 349 -13.48 8.94 0.91
C ASP A 349 -13.70 8.78 2.42
N SER A 350 -14.25 7.65 2.86
CA SER A 350 -14.46 7.32 4.28
C SER A 350 -13.28 6.59 4.92
N ASP A 351 -12.22 6.29 4.17
CA ASP A 351 -11.06 5.59 4.71
C ASP A 351 -10.27 6.48 5.66
N THR A 352 -9.95 5.94 6.82
CA THR A 352 -9.15 6.62 7.86
C THR A 352 -7.84 5.91 8.17
N SER A 353 -7.47 4.89 7.36
CA SER A 353 -6.28 4.07 7.61
C SER A 353 -4.96 4.83 7.40
N GLY A 354 -4.98 5.90 6.60
CA GLY A 354 -3.80 6.70 6.29
C GLY A 354 -2.77 6.00 5.39
N PHE A 355 -3.16 4.96 4.64
CA PHE A 355 -2.26 4.29 3.69
C PHE A 355 -1.95 5.20 2.50
N PRO A 356 -0.68 5.50 2.21
CA PRO A 356 -0.28 6.21 0.99
C PRO A 356 -0.25 5.21 -0.18
N MET A 357 -1.41 4.93 -0.77
CA MET A 357 -1.58 3.84 -1.75
C MET A 357 -0.63 3.90 -2.94
N GLU A 358 -0.21 5.10 -3.33
CA GLU A 358 0.73 5.30 -4.45
C GLU A 358 2.17 4.95 -4.09
N GLU A 359 2.51 4.96 -2.79
CA GLU A 359 3.85 4.63 -2.31
C GLU A 359 3.98 3.16 -1.89
N ILE A 360 2.84 2.48 -1.68
CA ILE A 360 2.84 1.08 -1.28
C ILE A 360 3.32 0.21 -2.44
N THR A 361 4.38 -0.54 -2.19
CA THR A 361 4.95 -1.49 -3.16
C THR A 361 4.66 -2.94 -2.80
N ALA A 362 4.38 -3.23 -1.53
CA ALA A 362 3.99 -4.55 -1.08
C ALA A 362 2.90 -4.46 -0.01
N MET A 363 1.94 -5.38 -0.04
CA MET A 363 0.89 -5.47 0.97
C MET A 363 0.49 -6.93 1.20
N VAL A 364 0.32 -7.29 2.46
CA VAL A 364 -0.26 -8.57 2.91
C VAL A 364 -1.30 -8.31 3.98
N SER A 365 -2.27 -9.21 4.12
CA SER A 365 -3.34 -9.07 5.10
C SER A 365 -3.41 -10.26 6.05
N GLY A 366 -3.89 -9.99 7.26
CA GLY A 366 -4.07 -11.00 8.30
C GLY A 366 -5.18 -10.64 9.29
N GLY A 367 -5.27 -11.44 10.33
CA GLY A 367 -6.19 -11.27 11.45
C GLY A 367 -6.19 -12.47 12.39
N PRO A 368 -6.73 -12.33 13.59
CA PRO A 368 -7.20 -11.08 14.17
C PRO A 368 -6.03 -10.12 14.47
N ARG A 369 -6.35 -8.82 14.61
CA ARG A 369 -5.40 -7.83 15.14
C ARG A 369 -5.03 -8.19 16.56
N LEU A 370 -3.76 -8.12 16.88
CA LEU A 370 -3.19 -8.56 18.16
C LEU A 370 -2.91 -7.38 19.08
N VAL A 371 -2.26 -6.36 18.54
CA VAL A 371 -1.87 -5.13 19.21
C VAL A 371 -2.27 -3.94 18.33
N GLU A 372 -2.80 -2.91 18.94
CA GLU A 372 -3.19 -1.66 18.32
C GLU A 372 -2.79 -0.49 19.21
N ASN A 373 -2.06 0.49 18.67
CA ASN A 373 -1.58 1.67 19.41
C ASN A 373 -0.86 1.29 20.73
N GLY A 374 -0.07 0.20 20.73
CA GLY A 374 0.66 -0.27 21.90
C GLY A 374 -0.19 -0.96 22.96
N ALA A 375 -1.43 -1.32 22.66
CA ALA A 375 -2.33 -2.04 23.57
C ALA A 375 -2.84 -3.35 22.95
N ILE A 376 -3.04 -4.36 23.80
CA ILE A 376 -3.62 -5.65 23.36
C ILE A 376 -5.07 -5.44 22.89
N CYS A 377 -5.39 -5.93 21.70
CA CYS A 377 -6.76 -6.01 21.21
C CYS A 377 -7.52 -7.11 21.97
N THR A 378 -8.45 -6.73 22.85
CA THR A 378 -9.21 -7.69 23.67
C THR A 378 -10.36 -8.35 22.91
N THR A 379 -10.93 -7.65 21.94
CA THR A 379 -12.02 -8.15 21.10
C THR A 379 -11.47 -8.79 19.81
N LEU A 380 -12.18 -9.80 19.32
CA LEU A 380 -11.93 -10.38 18.01
C LEU A 380 -12.77 -9.67 16.95
N GLU A 381 -12.16 -9.39 15.82
CA GLU A 381 -12.81 -8.81 14.67
C GLU A 381 -13.85 -9.77 14.06
N PRO A 382 -14.87 -9.27 13.35
CA PRO A 382 -15.79 -10.13 12.60
C PRO A 382 -15.01 -11.12 11.70
N GLY A 383 -15.47 -12.37 11.66
CA GLY A 383 -14.79 -13.44 10.90
C GLY A 383 -13.76 -14.24 11.71
N PHE A 384 -13.41 -13.84 12.95
CA PHE A 384 -12.43 -14.54 13.79
C PHE A 384 -13.02 -15.17 15.06
N GLN A 385 -14.30 -15.56 15.05
CA GLN A 385 -15.00 -16.17 16.18
C GLN A 385 -14.85 -17.69 16.27
N GLU A 386 -14.24 -18.32 15.29
CA GLU A 386 -14.04 -19.77 15.25
C GLU A 386 -13.02 -20.24 16.31
N ALA A 387 -13.13 -21.51 16.74
CA ALA A 387 -12.27 -22.11 17.75
C ALA A 387 -10.76 -21.96 17.45
N ARG A 388 -10.38 -21.96 16.17
CA ARG A 388 -8.97 -21.74 15.76
C ARG A 388 -8.40 -20.39 16.19
N PHE A 389 -9.27 -19.38 16.46
CA PHE A 389 -8.88 -18.06 16.93
C PHE A 389 -9.25 -17.79 18.38
N THR A 390 -10.24 -18.49 18.93
CA THR A 390 -10.74 -18.23 20.29
C THR A 390 -10.08 -19.11 21.35
N SER A 391 -9.82 -20.40 21.06
CA SER A 391 -9.35 -21.35 22.05
C SER A 391 -8.20 -22.24 21.59
N ALA A 392 -7.97 -22.40 20.28
CA ALA A 392 -6.95 -23.34 19.80
C ALA A 392 -5.53 -22.87 20.12
N VAL A 393 -4.73 -23.82 20.60
CA VAL A 393 -3.27 -23.69 20.74
C VAL A 393 -2.62 -24.42 19.58
N THR A 394 -1.92 -23.67 18.71
CA THR A 394 -1.33 -24.21 17.48
C THR A 394 -0.13 -23.37 17.05
N SER A 395 0.57 -23.78 15.99
CA SER A 395 1.63 -22.94 15.40
C SER A 395 1.04 -21.62 14.91
N ARG A 396 1.77 -20.52 15.16
CA ARG A 396 1.32 -19.18 14.81
C ARG A 396 2.42 -18.40 14.10
N THR A 397 1.99 -17.50 13.23
CA THR A 397 2.83 -16.48 12.60
C THR A 397 2.21 -15.11 12.87
N ALA A 398 3.03 -14.12 13.23
CA ALA A 398 2.59 -12.74 13.41
C ALA A 398 3.55 -11.76 12.76
N LEU A 399 3.00 -10.64 12.27
CA LEU A 399 3.74 -9.43 11.94
C LEU A 399 3.45 -8.36 12.98
N GLY A 400 4.46 -7.56 13.31
CA GLY A 400 4.33 -6.40 14.18
C GLY A 400 5.19 -5.24 13.69
N LYS A 401 4.82 -4.03 14.12
CA LYS A 401 5.58 -2.81 13.91
C LYS A 401 5.98 -2.25 15.26
N LEU A 402 7.27 -1.94 15.42
CA LEU A 402 7.79 -1.23 16.60
C LEU A 402 7.52 0.28 16.48
N ALA A 403 7.65 1.00 17.60
CA ALA A 403 7.49 2.45 17.63
C ALA A 403 8.51 3.19 16.75
N ASP A 404 9.71 2.63 16.56
CA ASP A 404 10.77 3.15 15.67
C ASP A 404 10.58 2.75 14.19
N GLY A 405 9.45 2.11 13.84
CA GLY A 405 9.10 1.72 12.48
C GLY A 405 9.59 0.36 12.04
N LYS A 406 10.47 -0.31 12.80
CA LYS A 406 10.99 -1.64 12.43
C LYS A 406 9.89 -2.69 12.38
N LEU A 407 10.07 -3.65 11.47
CA LEU A 407 9.21 -4.81 11.33
C LEU A 407 9.65 -5.92 12.30
N VAL A 408 8.68 -6.56 12.95
CA VAL A 408 8.87 -7.77 13.75
C VAL A 408 8.10 -8.91 13.11
N ILE A 409 8.77 -10.04 12.92
CA ILE A 409 8.18 -11.32 12.49
C ILE A 409 8.32 -12.30 13.65
N ALA A 410 7.22 -12.83 14.16
CA ALA A 410 7.23 -13.86 15.20
C ALA A 410 6.62 -15.14 14.66
N SER A 411 7.32 -16.27 14.87
CA SER A 411 6.83 -17.61 14.51
C SER A 411 6.94 -18.53 15.71
N THR A 412 5.83 -19.18 16.09
CA THR A 412 5.74 -20.08 17.25
C THR A 412 5.35 -21.48 16.82
N GLY A 413 5.81 -22.50 17.56
CA GLY A 413 5.36 -23.89 17.35
C GLY A 413 4.02 -24.21 18.01
N SER A 414 3.68 -23.46 19.06
CA SER A 414 2.46 -23.70 19.85
C SER A 414 2.15 -22.43 20.63
N ALA A 415 1.05 -21.76 20.29
CA ALA A 415 0.54 -20.60 21.01
C ALA A 415 -0.97 -20.41 20.79
N SER A 416 -1.67 -19.93 21.81
CA SER A 416 -3.00 -19.36 21.63
C SER A 416 -2.91 -17.94 21.04
N ILE A 417 -4.01 -17.39 20.57
CA ILE A 417 -4.07 -15.97 20.14
C ILE A 417 -3.77 -15.04 21.31
N GLN A 418 -4.21 -15.37 22.53
CA GLN A 418 -3.90 -14.58 23.72
C GLN A 418 -2.39 -14.53 24.00
N GLN A 419 -1.73 -15.68 23.97
CA GLN A 419 -0.27 -15.75 24.10
C GLN A 419 0.45 -14.97 22.98
N LEU A 420 -0.06 -15.03 21.76
CA LEU A 420 0.52 -14.28 20.65
C LEU A 420 0.39 -12.76 20.83
N ARG A 421 -0.76 -12.28 21.35
CA ARG A 421 -0.98 -10.88 21.74
C ARG A 421 0.05 -10.40 22.77
N GLU A 422 0.19 -11.17 23.84
CA GLU A 422 1.12 -10.88 24.94
C GLU A 422 2.57 -10.90 24.46
N LEU A 423 2.92 -11.86 23.59
CA LEU A 423 4.26 -11.94 22.97
C LEU A 423 4.55 -10.70 22.16
N MET A 424 3.66 -10.30 21.24
CA MET A 424 3.89 -9.14 20.38
C MET A 424 3.97 -7.84 21.18
N LEU A 425 3.15 -7.68 22.22
CA LEU A 425 3.26 -6.53 23.13
C LEU A 425 4.60 -6.54 23.89
N GLN A 426 5.04 -7.69 24.43
CA GLN A 426 6.31 -7.83 25.14
C GLN A 426 7.53 -7.58 24.24
N LEU A 427 7.40 -7.84 22.92
CA LEU A 427 8.41 -7.50 21.92
C LEU A 427 8.46 -6.00 21.59
N GLY A 428 7.56 -5.18 22.17
CA GLY A 428 7.50 -3.74 21.97
C GLY A 428 6.70 -3.31 20.74
N CYS A 429 5.91 -4.20 20.15
CA CYS A 429 5.09 -3.85 18.99
C CYS A 429 4.00 -2.86 19.40
N VAL A 430 3.87 -1.77 18.63
CA VAL A 430 2.75 -0.82 18.73
C VAL A 430 1.59 -1.24 17.85
N GLU A 431 1.87 -2.01 16.80
CA GLU A 431 0.89 -2.64 15.92
C GLU A 431 1.27 -4.09 15.68
N ALA A 432 0.31 -5.02 15.71
CA ALA A 432 0.56 -6.42 15.35
C ALA A 432 -0.70 -7.13 14.84
N VAL A 433 -0.48 -8.08 13.93
CA VAL A 433 -1.53 -8.92 13.35
C VAL A 433 -1.09 -10.39 13.31
N ASN A 434 -2.02 -11.30 13.53
CA ASN A 434 -1.81 -12.72 13.26
C ASN A 434 -1.96 -12.99 11.75
N LEU A 435 -1.05 -13.75 11.20
CA LEU A 435 -1.11 -14.25 9.82
C LEU A 435 -1.68 -15.67 9.78
N ASP A 436 -1.68 -16.30 8.60
CA ASP A 436 -2.04 -17.71 8.50
C ASP A 436 -1.13 -18.55 9.40
N GLY A 437 -1.70 -19.58 10.00
CA GLY A 437 -1.05 -20.38 11.03
C GLY A 437 -1.33 -21.86 10.89
N GLY A 438 -1.11 -22.59 11.98
CA GLY A 438 -1.29 -24.02 11.98
C GLY A 438 -0.42 -24.71 10.92
N GLY A 439 -1.02 -25.50 10.04
CA GLY A 439 -0.31 -26.18 8.97
C GLY A 439 0.36 -25.28 7.92
N SER A 440 0.06 -23.98 7.91
CA SER A 440 0.68 -23.02 6.99
C SER A 440 1.88 -22.28 7.60
N THR A 441 2.12 -22.41 8.91
CA THR A 441 3.21 -21.70 9.60
C THR A 441 4.56 -22.05 8.99
N ALA A 442 5.24 -21.06 8.44
CA ALA A 442 6.51 -21.22 7.72
C ALA A 442 7.44 -20.06 8.00
N LEU A 443 8.72 -20.33 8.18
CA LEU A 443 9.77 -19.36 8.32
C LEU A 443 11.07 -19.89 7.74
N ALA A 444 11.72 -19.10 6.88
CA ALA A 444 13.09 -19.34 6.45
C ALA A 444 13.95 -18.12 6.76
N TYR A 445 15.21 -18.35 7.06
CA TYR A 445 16.20 -17.33 7.34
C TYR A 445 17.55 -17.71 6.71
N GLN A 446 18.09 -16.85 5.86
CA GLN A 446 19.34 -17.08 5.11
C GLN A 446 19.35 -18.45 4.41
N GLY A 447 18.29 -18.72 3.65
CA GLY A 447 18.11 -19.98 2.89
C GLY A 447 17.83 -21.22 3.73
N LYS A 448 17.84 -21.14 5.06
CA LYS A 448 17.56 -22.27 5.95
C LYS A 448 16.10 -22.28 6.40
N LEU A 449 15.44 -23.44 6.30
CA LEU A 449 14.10 -23.62 6.84
C LEU A 449 14.18 -23.66 8.38
N ILE A 450 13.58 -22.64 9.02
CA ILE A 450 13.47 -22.55 10.48
C ILE A 450 12.18 -23.24 10.93
N ARG A 451 11.11 -23.07 10.17
CA ARG A 451 9.81 -23.70 10.40
C ARG A 451 9.23 -24.14 9.07
N SER A 452 8.93 -25.43 8.97
CA SER A 452 8.38 -26.03 7.75
C SER A 452 6.86 -26.18 7.89
N PRO A 453 6.08 -25.74 6.91
CA PRO A 453 4.63 -25.93 6.91
C PRO A 453 4.27 -27.38 6.60
N GLY A 454 3.08 -27.79 7.05
CA GLY A 454 2.50 -29.10 6.73
C GLY A 454 1.73 -29.14 5.40
N ARG A 455 1.82 -28.08 4.58
CA ARG A 455 1.12 -27.94 3.30
C ARG A 455 1.87 -26.98 2.37
N GLU A 456 1.48 -26.99 1.09
CA GLU A 456 1.91 -25.95 0.15
C GLU A 456 1.35 -24.58 0.53
N LEU A 457 2.09 -23.53 0.18
CA LEU A 457 1.72 -22.13 0.43
C LEU A 457 1.39 -21.40 -0.87
N THR A 458 0.58 -20.34 -0.77
CA THR A 458 0.18 -19.49 -1.88
C THR A 458 0.89 -18.13 -1.86
N THR A 459 1.00 -17.53 -0.66
CA THR A 459 1.53 -16.18 -0.46
C THR A 459 2.59 -16.17 0.63
N THR A 460 3.62 -15.36 0.43
CA THR A 460 4.71 -15.14 1.38
C THR A 460 5.07 -13.67 1.44
N LEU A 461 5.63 -13.24 2.58
CA LEU A 461 6.36 -11.99 2.71
C LEU A 461 7.85 -12.30 2.68
N GLN A 462 8.60 -11.58 1.89
CA GLN A 462 10.01 -11.82 1.58
C GLN A 462 10.83 -10.56 1.87
N ILE A 463 11.94 -10.70 2.56
CA ILE A 463 12.85 -9.61 2.88
C ILE A 463 14.22 -9.92 2.26
N PHE A 464 14.76 -8.94 1.54
CA PHE A 464 16.06 -8.96 0.89
C PHE A 464 16.97 -7.95 1.57
N THR A 465 18.27 -8.23 1.68
CA THR A 465 19.27 -7.40 2.37
C THR A 465 20.52 -7.16 1.50
N HIS A 466 20.37 -6.86 0.23
CA HIS A 466 21.48 -6.63 -0.74
C HIS A 466 21.31 -5.38 -1.58
#